data_d3821d2c6f7194d182d187377d806dd3
#
_entry.id   d3821d2c6f7194d182d187377d806dd3
#
_cell.length_a   1.000
_cell.length_b   1.000
_cell.length_c   1.000
_cell.angle_alpha   90.00
_cell.angle_beta   90.00
_cell.angle_gamma   90.00
#
_symmetry.space_group_name_H-M   'P 1'
#
loop_
_entity.id
_entity.type
_entity.pdbx_description
1 polymer ?
#
loop_
_entity_poly.entity_id
_entity_poly.type
_entity_poly.pdbx_seq_one_letter_code
_entity_poly.pdbx_strand_id
1 'polypeptide(L)'
;VILETERLVLRPIETADWRVLFPIMSDPVVMAHWDSVEIEDPEIVERMIATEVEDMATGEAFHWAVERGPDRAFLGACDLSDIDWRHHRGEVGFVLARPAWGYGYGLEAMRAVVDHAAALGLKRLWARAHAGNLRSEKLLQRLGFEEEGYLRGHIQRAGERRDCKIFGLLL
;
A
#
# COMPACT_ATOMS: atom_id res chain seq x y z
N VAL A 1 2.06 4.28 15.58
CA VAL A 1 2.25 5.68 15.14
C VAL A 1 1.07 6.10 14.31
N ILE A 2 0.45 7.24 14.64
CA ILE A 2 -0.60 7.88 13.86
C ILE A 2 0.06 8.98 13.02
N LEU A 3 -0.26 9.02 11.72
CA LEU A 3 0.20 10.06 10.82
C LEU A 3 -1.00 10.92 10.43
N GLU A 4 -0.90 12.22 10.63
CA GLU A 4 -1.96 13.16 10.30
C GLU A 4 -1.52 14.06 9.13
N THR A 5 -2.44 14.28 8.20
CA THR A 5 -2.25 15.17 7.05
C THR A 5 -3.37 16.20 7.02
N GLU A 6 -3.42 17.03 5.99
CA GLU A 6 -4.47 18.03 5.84
C GLU A 6 -5.88 17.41 5.83
N ARG A 7 -6.07 16.27 5.15
CA ARG A 7 -7.39 15.64 4.96
C ARG A 7 -7.51 14.24 5.53
N LEU A 8 -6.40 13.61 5.94
CA LEU A 8 -6.36 12.19 6.29
C LEU A 8 -5.79 11.96 7.69
N VAL A 9 -6.23 10.86 8.27
CA VAL A 9 -5.63 10.25 9.44
C VAL A 9 -5.23 8.82 9.08
N LEU A 10 -3.95 8.52 9.19
CA LEU A 10 -3.41 7.19 9.03
C LEU A 10 -3.18 6.61 10.43
N ARG A 11 -4.06 5.77 10.88
CA ARG A 11 -3.90 5.07 12.17
C ARG A 11 -3.41 3.65 11.96
N PRO A 12 -2.71 3.06 12.93
CA PRO A 12 -2.36 1.64 12.84
C PRO A 12 -3.60 0.80 12.52
N ILE A 13 -3.43 -0.17 11.63
CA ILE A 13 -4.50 -1.11 11.29
C ILE A 13 -4.82 -1.99 12.50
N GLU A 14 -6.08 -2.32 12.68
CA GLU A 14 -6.59 -3.15 13.77
C GLU A 14 -7.24 -4.41 13.22
N THR A 15 -7.27 -5.46 14.01
CA THR A 15 -7.82 -6.76 13.55
C THR A 15 -9.26 -6.64 13.02
N ALA A 16 -10.08 -5.76 13.60
CA ALA A 16 -11.47 -5.56 13.18
C ALA A 16 -11.60 -4.87 11.81
N ASP A 17 -10.54 -4.27 11.28
CA ASP A 17 -10.57 -3.54 10.01
C ASP A 17 -10.79 -4.45 8.80
N TRP A 18 -10.66 -5.75 8.94
CA TRP A 18 -10.99 -6.68 7.86
C TRP A 18 -12.42 -6.46 7.34
N ARG A 19 -13.35 -6.03 8.19
CA ARG A 19 -14.75 -5.78 7.81
C ARG A 19 -14.92 -4.64 6.82
N VAL A 20 -14.08 -3.61 6.92
CA VAL A 20 -14.11 -2.46 6.01
C VAL A 20 -13.12 -2.60 4.86
N LEU A 21 -12.08 -3.40 5.00
CA LEU A 21 -11.13 -3.68 3.94
C LEU A 21 -11.65 -4.76 2.97
N PHE A 22 -12.38 -5.75 3.45
CA PHE A 22 -12.89 -6.84 2.61
C PHE A 22 -13.70 -6.35 1.41
N PRO A 23 -14.67 -5.41 1.54
CA PRO A 23 -15.40 -4.89 0.37
C PRO A 23 -14.49 -4.23 -0.67
N ILE A 24 -13.38 -3.66 -0.25
CA ILE A 24 -12.39 -3.05 -1.15
C ILE A 24 -11.64 -4.13 -1.91
N MET A 25 -11.16 -5.16 -1.22
CA MET A 25 -10.39 -6.26 -1.81
C MET A 25 -11.25 -7.27 -2.57
N SER A 26 -12.56 -7.22 -2.44
CA SER A 26 -13.51 -7.99 -3.24
C SER A 26 -14.00 -7.25 -4.49
N ASP A 27 -13.62 -5.99 -4.67
CA ASP A 27 -13.94 -5.20 -5.87
C ASP A 27 -12.95 -5.55 -7.00
N PRO A 28 -13.40 -6.17 -8.11
CA PRO A 28 -12.52 -6.57 -9.20
C PRO A 28 -11.83 -5.37 -9.87
N VAL A 29 -12.42 -4.18 -9.83
CA VAL A 29 -11.80 -2.97 -10.39
C VAL A 29 -10.63 -2.51 -9.52
N VAL A 30 -10.78 -2.54 -8.19
CA VAL A 30 -9.69 -2.25 -7.26
C VAL A 30 -8.56 -3.26 -7.42
N MET A 31 -8.89 -4.54 -7.52
CA MET A 31 -7.94 -5.65 -7.58
C MET A 31 -7.41 -5.95 -9.00
N ALA A 32 -7.78 -5.15 -10.00
CA ALA A 32 -7.42 -5.39 -11.40
C ALA A 32 -5.89 -5.49 -11.63
N HIS A 33 -5.10 -4.79 -10.83
CA HIS A 33 -3.63 -4.75 -10.93
C HIS A 33 -2.93 -5.30 -9.68
N TRP A 34 -3.56 -6.26 -9.00
CA TRP A 34 -2.99 -6.98 -7.87
C TRP A 34 -2.42 -8.33 -8.31
N ASP A 35 -1.56 -8.92 -7.49
CA ASP A 35 -0.95 -10.24 -7.76
C ASP A 35 -1.99 -11.36 -7.76
N SER A 36 -3.07 -11.20 -7.03
CA SER A 36 -4.22 -12.10 -7.02
C SER A 36 -5.48 -11.43 -7.55
N VAL A 37 -6.45 -12.24 -7.98
CA VAL A 37 -7.80 -11.75 -8.29
C VAL A 37 -8.49 -11.24 -7.03
N GLU A 38 -9.65 -10.63 -7.20
CA GLU A 38 -10.49 -10.18 -6.08
C GLU A 38 -10.74 -11.33 -5.09
N ILE A 39 -10.82 -10.97 -3.81
CA ILE A 39 -10.97 -11.92 -2.71
C ILE A 39 -12.46 -12.10 -2.43
N GLU A 40 -12.94 -13.36 -2.52
CA GLU A 40 -14.34 -13.70 -2.26
C GLU A 40 -14.59 -14.17 -0.83
N ASP A 41 -13.56 -14.73 -0.16
CA ASP A 41 -13.65 -15.24 1.20
C ASP A 41 -13.15 -14.21 2.22
N PRO A 42 -14.03 -13.66 3.09
CA PRO A 42 -13.64 -12.69 4.09
C PRO A 42 -12.60 -13.21 5.09
N GLU A 43 -12.53 -14.52 5.34
CA GLU A 43 -11.53 -15.10 6.24
C GLU A 43 -10.11 -14.90 5.73
N ILE A 44 -9.91 -14.78 4.43
CA ILE A 44 -8.58 -14.50 3.84
C ILE A 44 -8.12 -13.11 4.26
N VAL A 45 -8.99 -12.11 4.18
CA VAL A 45 -8.67 -10.73 4.59
C VAL A 45 -8.49 -10.65 6.11
N GLU A 46 -9.31 -11.35 6.88
CA GLU A 46 -9.18 -11.42 8.34
C GLU A 46 -7.80 -11.96 8.76
N ARG A 47 -7.37 -13.08 8.17
CA ARG A 47 -6.04 -13.66 8.43
C ARG A 47 -4.91 -12.76 7.97
N MET A 48 -5.06 -12.11 6.82
CA MET A 48 -4.09 -11.16 6.30
C MET A 48 -3.85 -10.01 7.29
N ILE A 49 -4.92 -9.38 7.77
CA ILE A 49 -4.81 -8.30 8.75
C ILE A 49 -4.25 -8.78 10.09
N ALA A 50 -4.61 -9.99 10.53
CA ALA A 50 -4.02 -10.54 11.74
C ALA A 50 -2.50 -10.66 11.64
N THR A 51 -1.98 -11.11 10.50
CA THR A 51 -0.53 -11.17 10.22
C THR A 51 0.08 -9.77 10.20
N GLU A 52 -0.55 -8.80 9.55
CA GLU A 52 -0.07 -7.42 9.50
C GLU A 52 0.03 -6.79 10.91
N VAL A 53 -0.93 -7.06 11.77
CA VAL A 53 -0.91 -6.61 13.19
C VAL A 53 0.25 -7.26 13.95
N GLU A 54 0.52 -8.55 13.73
CA GLU A 54 1.66 -9.24 14.30
C GLU A 54 3.01 -8.66 13.81
N ASP A 55 3.15 -8.39 12.52
CA ASP A 55 4.35 -7.82 11.93
C ASP A 55 4.65 -6.41 12.49
N MET A 56 3.62 -5.61 12.76
CA MET A 56 3.80 -4.32 13.44
C MET A 56 4.35 -4.49 14.85
N ALA A 57 3.97 -5.53 15.57
CA ALA A 57 4.45 -5.78 16.92
C ALA A 57 5.94 -6.14 16.94
N THR A 58 6.48 -6.72 15.88
CA THR A 58 7.92 -7.03 15.75
C THR A 58 8.77 -5.84 15.27
N GLY A 59 8.13 -4.78 14.78
CA GLY A 59 8.81 -3.61 14.19
C GLY A 59 9.35 -3.85 12.77
N GLU A 60 8.92 -4.93 12.12
CA GLU A 60 9.34 -5.28 10.76
C GLU A 60 8.48 -4.58 9.69
N ALA A 61 7.33 -4.07 10.09
CA ALA A 61 6.41 -3.37 9.19
C ALA A 61 5.56 -2.34 9.93
N PHE A 62 4.99 -1.44 9.16
CA PHE A 62 3.95 -0.49 9.59
C PHE A 62 2.79 -0.60 8.61
N HIS A 63 1.61 -0.85 9.13
CA HIS A 63 0.37 -0.93 8.36
C HIS A 63 -0.64 0.07 8.90
N TRP A 64 -1.20 0.89 8.03
CA TRP A 64 -2.15 1.93 8.41
C TRP A 64 -3.49 1.77 7.71
N ALA A 65 -4.55 1.95 8.48
CA ALA A 65 -5.85 2.29 7.95
C ALA A 65 -5.85 3.77 7.56
N VAL A 66 -6.29 4.08 6.35
CA VAL A 66 -6.39 5.44 5.84
C VAL A 66 -7.83 5.92 6.02
N GLU A 67 -8.02 6.93 6.84
CA GLU A 67 -9.33 7.52 7.13
C GLU A 67 -9.37 8.98 6.70
N ARG A 68 -10.54 9.42 6.21
CA ARG A 68 -10.77 10.84 5.94
C ARG A 68 -11.00 11.58 7.25
N GLY A 69 -10.28 12.69 7.48
CA GLY A 69 -10.20 13.38 8.76
C GLY A 69 -11.55 13.76 9.38
N PRO A 70 -12.47 14.47 8.66
CA PRO A 70 -13.68 14.98 9.28
C PRO A 70 -14.67 13.92 9.75
N ASP A 71 -14.95 12.90 8.95
CA ASP A 71 -15.97 11.88 9.20
C ASP A 71 -15.41 10.50 9.54
N ARG A 72 -14.09 10.35 9.56
CA ARG A 72 -13.39 9.09 9.84
C ARG A 72 -13.81 7.95 8.90
N ALA A 73 -14.29 8.30 7.70
CA ALA A 73 -14.59 7.30 6.68
C ALA A 73 -13.34 6.53 6.29
N PHE A 74 -13.43 5.20 6.31
CA PHE A 74 -12.34 4.32 5.89
C PHE A 74 -12.19 4.39 4.37
N LEU A 75 -11.03 4.81 3.89
CA LEU A 75 -10.74 4.98 2.48
C LEU A 75 -9.89 3.84 1.90
N GLY A 76 -9.16 3.14 2.75
CA GLY A 76 -8.25 2.09 2.33
C GLY A 76 -7.14 1.84 3.34
N ALA A 77 -6.04 1.31 2.87
CA ALA A 77 -4.88 0.99 3.68
C ALA A 77 -3.59 1.30 2.93
N CYS A 78 -2.52 1.54 3.68
CA CYS A 78 -1.16 1.67 3.15
C CYS A 78 -0.16 1.08 4.13
N ASP A 79 1.04 0.80 3.63
CA ASP A 79 2.06 0.13 4.41
C ASP A 79 3.48 0.60 4.07
N LEU A 80 4.35 0.38 5.04
CA LEU A 80 5.79 0.37 4.92
C LEU A 80 6.24 -0.98 5.48
N SER A 81 6.69 -1.87 4.61
CA SER A 81 6.95 -3.27 4.94
C SER A 81 8.31 -3.72 4.40
N ASP A 82 8.67 -4.98 4.61
CA ASP A 82 9.96 -5.56 4.19
C ASP A 82 11.14 -4.66 4.60
N ILE A 83 11.11 -4.17 5.84
CA ILE A 83 12.12 -3.24 6.35
C ILE A 83 13.41 -3.99 6.62
N ASP A 84 14.44 -3.63 5.87
CA ASP A 84 15.81 -4.08 6.06
C ASP A 84 16.60 -2.99 6.78
N TRP A 85 16.69 -3.10 8.10
CA TRP A 85 17.41 -2.13 8.94
C TRP A 85 18.93 -2.12 8.68
N ARG A 86 19.48 -3.21 8.18
CA ARG A 86 20.90 -3.27 7.84
C ARG A 86 21.21 -2.39 6.61
N HIS A 87 20.31 -2.38 5.64
CA HIS A 87 20.49 -1.62 4.42
C HIS A 87 19.62 -0.34 4.39
N HIS A 88 18.93 -0.05 5.47
CA HIS A 88 18.07 1.15 5.64
C HIS A 88 17.09 1.32 4.49
N ARG A 89 16.36 0.27 4.13
CA ARG A 89 15.39 0.28 3.03
C ARG A 89 14.07 -0.39 3.43
N GLY A 90 13.00 -0.07 2.71
CA GLY A 90 11.71 -0.71 2.88
C GLY A 90 10.85 -0.65 1.63
N GLU A 91 9.84 -1.50 1.56
CA GLU A 91 8.82 -1.49 0.51
C GLU A 91 7.62 -0.65 0.96
N VAL A 92 6.98 0.05 0.02
CA VAL A 92 5.73 0.76 0.29
C VAL A 92 4.63 0.27 -0.64
N GLY A 93 3.41 0.22 -0.11
CA GLY A 93 2.22 -0.19 -0.85
C GLY A 93 0.98 0.55 -0.37
N PHE A 94 -0.08 0.50 -1.18
CA PHE A 94 -1.37 1.07 -0.80
C PHE A 94 -2.52 0.45 -1.59
N VAL A 95 -3.70 0.51 -1.02
CA VAL A 95 -4.98 0.19 -1.67
C VAL A 95 -6.01 1.22 -1.23
N LEU A 96 -6.80 1.73 -2.17
CA LEU A 96 -7.91 2.64 -1.89
C LEU A 96 -9.21 2.11 -2.49
N ALA A 97 -10.29 2.30 -1.75
CA ALA A 97 -11.65 2.07 -2.25
C ALA A 97 -11.90 2.92 -3.50
N ARG A 98 -12.57 2.34 -4.49
CA ARG A 98 -12.86 3.02 -5.76
C ARG A 98 -13.51 4.40 -5.60
N PRO A 99 -14.49 4.62 -4.70
CA PRO A 99 -15.08 5.94 -4.49
C PRO A 99 -14.08 6.99 -3.95
N ALA A 100 -12.95 6.57 -3.40
CA ALA A 100 -11.91 7.48 -2.91
C ALA A 100 -10.88 7.88 -4.00
N TRP A 101 -10.99 7.32 -5.20
CA TRP A 101 -10.10 7.64 -6.30
C TRP A 101 -10.38 9.02 -6.90
N GLY A 102 -9.34 9.66 -7.43
CA GLY A 102 -9.45 10.94 -8.14
C GLY A 102 -9.41 12.19 -7.27
N TYR A 103 -9.25 12.05 -5.96
CA TYR A 103 -9.19 13.18 -5.01
C TYR A 103 -7.76 13.50 -4.52
N GLY A 104 -6.76 12.72 -4.93
CA GLY A 104 -5.38 12.88 -4.48
C GLY A 104 -5.10 12.26 -3.10
N TYR A 105 -6.01 11.49 -2.53
CA TYR A 105 -5.82 10.85 -1.21
C TYR A 105 -4.66 9.87 -1.19
N GLY A 106 -4.47 9.09 -2.24
CA GLY A 106 -3.35 8.15 -2.34
C GLY A 106 -2.00 8.86 -2.29
N LEU A 107 -1.86 9.94 -3.04
CA LEU A 107 -0.63 10.74 -3.04
C LEU A 107 -0.37 11.37 -1.65
N GLU A 108 -1.41 11.90 -1.03
CA GLU A 108 -1.32 12.53 0.30
C GLU A 108 -0.93 11.50 1.37
N ALA A 109 -1.58 10.34 1.39
CA ALA A 109 -1.26 9.26 2.32
C ALA A 109 0.17 8.76 2.13
N MET A 110 0.57 8.47 0.89
CA MET A 110 1.90 7.93 0.61
C MET A 110 3.01 8.94 0.86
N ARG A 111 2.76 10.24 0.71
CA ARG A 111 3.72 11.28 1.11
C ARG A 111 3.98 11.24 2.61
N ALA A 112 2.94 11.09 3.43
CA ALA A 112 3.09 10.93 4.88
C ALA A 112 3.89 9.66 5.24
N VAL A 113 3.69 8.55 4.52
CA VAL A 113 4.47 7.33 4.70
C VAL A 113 5.94 7.54 4.33
N VAL A 114 6.23 8.21 3.22
CA VAL A 114 7.59 8.55 2.79
C VAL A 114 8.30 9.42 3.83
N ASP A 115 7.62 10.47 4.31
CA ASP A 115 8.18 11.37 5.33
C ASP A 115 8.45 10.62 6.64
N HIS A 116 7.54 9.72 7.04
CA HIS A 116 7.73 8.88 8.21
C HIS A 116 8.92 7.94 8.05
N ALA A 117 9.06 7.29 6.90
CA ALA A 117 10.19 6.41 6.61
C ALA A 117 11.53 7.14 6.71
N ALA A 118 11.60 8.37 6.19
CA ALA A 118 12.77 9.22 6.32
C ALA A 118 13.07 9.57 7.80
N ALA A 119 12.04 9.89 8.58
CA ALA A 119 12.17 10.17 10.01
C ALA A 119 12.64 8.96 10.82
N LEU A 120 12.30 7.74 10.40
CA LEU A 120 12.81 6.49 10.98
C LEU A 120 14.28 6.23 10.66
N GLY A 121 14.87 6.97 9.71
CA GLY A 121 16.26 6.81 9.30
C GLY A 121 16.45 5.89 8.09
N LEU A 122 15.39 5.47 7.42
CA LEU A 122 15.51 4.77 6.15
C LEU A 122 16.13 5.69 5.09
N LYS A 123 16.87 5.09 4.16
CA LYS A 123 17.60 5.81 3.11
C LYS A 123 17.08 5.49 1.72
N ARG A 124 16.27 4.48 1.61
CA ARG A 124 15.71 4.03 0.35
C ARG A 124 14.34 3.41 0.55
N LEU A 125 13.42 3.73 -0.35
CA LEU A 125 12.14 3.03 -0.50
C LEU A 125 12.04 2.41 -1.89
N TRP A 126 11.30 1.34 -1.99
CA TRP A 126 10.95 0.74 -3.27
C TRP A 126 9.47 0.36 -3.28
N ALA A 127 8.93 0.20 -4.48
CA ALA A 127 7.55 -0.18 -4.70
C ALA A 127 7.43 -1.00 -5.98
N ARG A 128 6.42 -1.86 -6.01
CA ARG A 128 6.07 -2.63 -7.21
C ARG A 128 4.77 -2.10 -7.80
N ALA A 129 4.66 -2.13 -9.11
CA ALA A 129 3.43 -1.89 -9.82
C ALA A 129 3.32 -2.85 -11.00
N HIS A 130 2.11 -3.40 -11.24
CA HIS A 130 1.87 -4.12 -12.48
C HIS A 130 2.09 -3.19 -13.66
N ALA A 131 2.77 -3.67 -14.70
CA ALA A 131 2.91 -2.92 -15.94
C ALA A 131 1.53 -2.59 -16.52
N GLY A 132 1.30 -1.33 -16.87
CA GLY A 132 0.00 -0.85 -17.32
C GLY A 132 -0.92 -0.29 -16.23
N ASN A 133 -0.55 -0.41 -14.96
CA ASN A 133 -1.24 0.30 -13.88
C ASN A 133 -0.80 1.77 -13.84
N LEU A 134 -1.29 2.54 -14.80
CA LEU A 134 -0.86 3.93 -15.00
C LEU A 134 -1.14 4.84 -13.80
N ARG A 135 -2.21 4.58 -13.06
CA ARG A 135 -2.53 5.34 -11.85
C ARG A 135 -1.45 5.19 -10.79
N SER A 136 -1.05 3.95 -10.50
CA SER A 136 0.00 3.65 -9.53
C SER A 136 1.36 4.18 -9.99
N GLU A 137 1.69 4.01 -11.26
CA GLU A 137 2.94 4.52 -11.85
C GLU A 137 3.04 6.05 -11.72
N LYS A 138 1.96 6.77 -12.06
CA LYS A 138 1.92 8.24 -11.93
C LYS A 138 2.03 8.70 -10.49
N LEU A 139 1.37 8.01 -9.55
CA LEU A 139 1.46 8.33 -8.13
C LEU A 139 2.90 8.18 -7.64
N LEU A 140 3.55 7.07 -7.95
CA LEU A 140 4.94 6.83 -7.57
C LEU A 140 5.88 7.89 -8.17
N GLN A 141 5.71 8.24 -9.43
CA GLN A 141 6.49 9.30 -10.10
C GLN A 141 6.30 10.66 -9.41
N ARG A 142 5.07 10.99 -9.03
CA ARG A 142 4.77 12.25 -8.31
C ARG A 142 5.37 12.29 -6.90
N LEU A 143 5.64 11.14 -6.29
CA LEU A 143 6.36 11.03 -5.04
C LEU A 143 7.88 11.12 -5.20
N GLY A 144 8.37 11.10 -6.44
CA GLY A 144 9.79 11.14 -6.76
C GLY A 144 10.43 9.77 -7.02
N PHE A 145 9.64 8.70 -7.04
CA PHE A 145 10.13 7.38 -7.42
C PHE A 145 10.51 7.33 -8.90
N GLU A 146 11.58 6.62 -9.20
CA GLU A 146 12.07 6.35 -10.55
C GLU A 146 11.91 4.87 -10.89
N GLU A 147 11.58 4.55 -12.14
CA GLU A 147 11.55 3.17 -12.63
C GLU A 147 12.97 2.61 -12.67
N GLU A 148 13.19 1.50 -11.98
CA GLU A 148 14.51 0.85 -11.86
C GLU A 148 14.54 -0.52 -12.50
N GLY A 149 13.42 -1.13 -12.75
CA GLY A 149 13.38 -2.46 -13.32
C GLY A 149 12.03 -2.81 -13.95
N TYR A 150 12.11 -3.73 -14.90
CA TYR A 150 10.96 -4.33 -15.59
C TYR A 150 11.11 -5.85 -15.56
N LEU A 151 10.20 -6.53 -14.87
CA LEU A 151 10.23 -7.96 -14.66
C LEU A 151 9.17 -8.63 -15.54
N ARG A 152 9.61 -9.26 -16.62
CA ARG A 152 8.72 -9.92 -17.58
C ARG A 152 8.14 -11.19 -16.98
N GLY A 153 6.81 -11.33 -17.06
CA GLY A 153 6.10 -12.52 -16.61
C GLY A 153 6.30 -12.85 -15.13
N HIS A 154 6.56 -11.85 -14.31
CA HIS A 154 6.89 -12.01 -12.89
C HIS A 154 5.73 -12.52 -12.04
N ILE A 155 4.50 -12.21 -12.47
CA ILE A 155 3.29 -12.51 -11.73
C ILE A 155 2.46 -13.53 -12.49
N GLN A 156 2.01 -14.57 -11.79
CA GLN A 156 1.05 -15.55 -12.28
C GLN A 156 -0.31 -15.24 -11.65
N ARG A 157 -1.26 -14.83 -12.46
CA ARG A 157 -2.60 -14.48 -12.00
C ARG A 157 -3.67 -15.06 -12.93
N ALA A 158 -4.60 -15.87 -12.39
CA ALA A 158 -5.71 -16.47 -13.15
C ALA A 158 -5.27 -17.11 -14.48
N GLY A 159 -4.14 -17.81 -14.50
CA GLY A 159 -3.59 -18.45 -15.70
C GLY A 159 -2.82 -17.52 -16.65
N GLU A 160 -2.72 -16.23 -16.35
CA GLU A 160 -1.98 -15.26 -17.14
C GLU A 160 -0.66 -14.88 -16.49
N ARG A 161 0.38 -14.70 -17.30
CA ARG A 161 1.63 -14.07 -16.90
C ARG A 161 1.49 -12.55 -17.07
N ARG A 162 1.86 -11.81 -16.01
CA ARG A 162 1.87 -10.35 -16.03
C ARG A 162 3.24 -9.81 -15.69
N ASP A 163 3.59 -8.70 -16.32
CA ASP A 163 4.83 -8.00 -16.07
C ASP A 163 4.69 -7.08 -14.84
N CYS A 164 5.81 -6.88 -14.16
CA CYS A 164 5.87 -6.05 -12.97
C CYS A 164 7.00 -5.03 -13.12
N LYS A 165 6.74 -3.79 -12.73
CA LYS A 165 7.76 -2.74 -12.66
C LYS A 165 8.22 -2.54 -11.23
N ILE A 166 9.50 -2.24 -11.06
CA ILE A 166 10.10 -1.86 -9.79
C ILE A 166 10.45 -0.37 -9.85
N PHE A 167 10.03 0.34 -8.81
CA PHE A 167 10.31 1.76 -8.61
C PHE A 167 11.14 1.95 -7.35
N GLY A 168 12.04 2.92 -7.34
CA GLY A 168 12.88 3.24 -6.20
C GLY A 168 12.97 4.72 -5.92
N LEU A 169 13.16 5.06 -4.64
CA LEU A 169 13.33 6.42 -4.15
C LEU A 169 14.46 6.45 -3.14
N LEU A 170 15.44 7.32 -3.35
CA LEU A 170 16.45 7.65 -2.33
C LEU A 170 15.94 8.79 -1.45
N LEU A 171 16.01 8.60 -0.15
CA LEU A 171 15.54 9.55 0.86
C LEU A 171 16.64 10.50 1.32
#